data_64c8d8fe79f8127ea90072897289ba57
#
_entry.id   64c8d8fe79f8127ea90072897289ba57
#
_cell.length_a   1.000
_cell.length_b   1.000
_cell.length_c   1.000
_cell.angle_alpha   90.00
_cell.angle_beta   90.00
_cell.angle_gamma   90.00
#
_symmetry.space_group_name_H-M   'P 1'
#
loop_
_entity.id
_entity.type
_entity.pdbx_description
1 polymer ?
#
loop_
_entity_poly.entity_id
_entity_poly.type
_entity_poly.pdbx_seq_one_letter_code
_entity_poly.pdbx_strand_id
1 'polypeptide(L)'
;RGGSHILLEGEFDFCIYSGYTVNKYSIRRRAVYKLMSKDRVIATFELVSTTSLLGISSVSVSDLNIVDRKLYLAIVGGRQLEEFLRKRKAPRRRVHIAKLFSYLDMNSLESFLNMSYGLSLTDNVWVCPETLDVPWARINMYDNKFSEVIAHYAFSGVGLAGMRLPATTPEHTTDGVLPKCWIRENDGTVWLLKGSTVDSGFLNAGFEPQAEFYATQIAKRMDLYQYVEYDLRVVNGKLCSVCPIFTSESTAYISMAQELLRRMITEAGFDRVLAENKLIESYKDIVFFDCAICNPDRHLGNFGLFKDTVDYSTVGLSPIFDNGRGLGSMWVRDNYDKDSIVEYTAKEGPRLFDGRGYVSVGRLYLNERRRAALERLKGWTIPKHSLYNWPDWKYEAMNELLQHQVRHILN
;
A
#
# COMPACT_ATOMS: atom_id res chain seq x y z
N ARG A 1 -33.21 9.80 -15.13
CA ARG A 1 -33.15 11.27 -15.29
C ARG A 1 -33.15 11.86 -13.89
N GLY A 2 -31.98 12.00 -13.27
CA GLY A 2 -31.79 12.67 -11.98
C GLY A 2 -31.27 14.07 -12.26
N GLY A 3 -32.07 15.10 -11.98
CA GLY A 3 -31.68 16.49 -12.13
C GLY A 3 -30.73 16.89 -11.01
N SER A 4 -29.49 17.19 -11.34
CA SER A 4 -28.61 17.96 -10.47
C SER A 4 -29.13 19.37 -10.35
N HIS A 5 -29.48 19.81 -9.14
CA HIS A 5 -29.80 21.21 -8.88
C HIS A 5 -28.55 22.06 -9.09
N ILE A 6 -28.54 22.83 -10.17
CA ILE A 6 -27.56 23.87 -10.42
C ILE A 6 -28.10 25.13 -9.75
N LEU A 7 -27.57 25.50 -8.59
CA LEU A 7 -27.76 26.82 -8.01
C LEU A 7 -26.67 27.74 -8.57
N LEU A 8 -27.04 28.65 -9.40
CA LEU A 8 -26.21 29.78 -9.84
C LEU A 8 -26.34 30.88 -8.80
N GLU A 9 -25.52 30.85 -7.76
CA GLU A 9 -25.32 32.01 -6.88
C GLU A 9 -24.06 32.76 -7.32
N GLY A 10 -24.22 33.95 -7.85
CA GLY A 10 -23.12 34.84 -8.16
C GLY A 10 -22.76 35.69 -6.94
N GLU A 11 -21.73 35.30 -6.21
CA GLU A 11 -21.08 36.21 -5.24
C GLU A 11 -20.03 37.05 -5.98
N PHE A 12 -20.16 38.39 -5.84
CA PHE A 12 -19.19 39.35 -6.38
C PHE A 12 -18.10 39.60 -5.35
N ASP A 13 -16.93 38.97 -5.50
CA ASP A 13 -15.73 39.36 -4.78
C ASP A 13 -14.88 40.33 -5.60
N PHE A 14 -14.65 41.53 -5.09
CA PHE A 14 -13.76 42.52 -5.69
C PHE A 14 -12.37 42.41 -5.05
N CYS A 15 -11.38 41.93 -5.80
CA CYS A 15 -9.96 42.09 -5.44
C CYS A 15 -9.33 43.17 -6.32
N ILE A 16 -8.85 44.24 -5.69
CA ILE A 16 -8.06 45.29 -6.38
C ILE A 16 -6.58 44.90 -6.27
N TYR A 17 -5.99 44.45 -7.38
CA TYR A 17 -4.54 44.38 -7.55
C TYR A 17 -4.15 45.25 -8.76
N SER A 18 -3.28 46.24 -8.52
CA SER A 18 -2.66 47.09 -9.55
C SER A 18 -3.59 47.66 -10.61
N GLY A 19 -4.67 48.36 -10.21
CA GLY A 19 -5.40 49.23 -11.11
C GLY A 19 -6.36 48.55 -12.13
N TYR A 20 -6.56 47.25 -12.05
CA TYR A 20 -7.53 46.52 -12.89
C TYR A 20 -8.55 45.79 -12.00
N THR A 21 -9.84 46.08 -12.22
CA THR A 21 -10.95 45.36 -11.59
C THR A 21 -11.19 44.08 -12.39
N VAL A 22 -10.84 42.92 -11.84
CA VAL A 22 -11.14 41.61 -12.45
C VAL A 22 -12.37 41.03 -11.77
N ASN A 23 -13.50 40.96 -12.46
CA ASN A 23 -14.69 40.23 -12.03
C ASN A 23 -14.37 38.71 -12.09
N LYS A 24 -14.22 38.05 -10.95
CA LYS A 24 -14.07 36.60 -10.88
C LYS A 24 -15.44 35.92 -10.90
N TYR A 25 -15.87 35.48 -12.05
CA TYR A 25 -16.95 34.47 -12.11
C TYR A 25 -16.34 33.09 -11.86
N SER A 26 -16.78 32.44 -10.80
CA SER A 26 -16.46 31.01 -10.54
C SER A 26 -17.76 30.21 -10.57
N ILE A 27 -17.73 29.06 -11.24
CA ILE A 27 -18.84 28.08 -11.17
C ILE A 27 -18.64 27.26 -9.91
N ARG A 28 -19.60 27.33 -9.00
CA ARG A 28 -19.59 26.56 -7.75
C ARG A 28 -20.61 25.43 -7.86
N ARG A 29 -20.18 24.20 -7.57
CA ARG A 29 -21.04 23.01 -7.51
C ARG A 29 -20.95 22.41 -6.13
N ARG A 30 -22.09 21.94 -5.60
CA ARG A 30 -22.17 21.24 -4.32
C ARG A 30 -22.76 19.87 -4.54
N ALA A 31 -22.19 18.85 -3.89
CA ALA A 31 -22.70 17.50 -3.89
C ALA A 31 -22.56 16.90 -2.50
N VAL A 32 -23.61 16.25 -2.02
CA VAL A 32 -23.68 15.66 -0.67
C VAL A 32 -23.23 14.20 -0.73
N TYR A 33 -22.45 13.82 0.27
CA TYR A 33 -21.88 12.47 0.42
C TYR A 33 -22.00 11.97 1.85
N LYS A 34 -22.00 10.64 1.98
CA LYS A 34 -21.90 9.93 3.25
C LYS A 34 -20.56 9.21 3.30
N LEU A 35 -19.80 9.39 4.39
CA LEU A 35 -18.69 8.48 4.73
C LEU A 35 -19.29 7.28 5.42
N MET A 36 -19.00 6.09 4.92
CA MET A 36 -19.59 4.82 5.33
C MET A 36 -18.54 3.86 5.88
N SER A 37 -18.94 3.00 6.80
CA SER A 37 -18.26 1.74 7.14
C SER A 37 -19.27 0.62 6.96
N LYS A 38 -19.10 -0.21 5.93
CA LYS A 38 -20.16 -1.08 5.41
C LYS A 38 -21.46 -0.28 5.20
N ASP A 39 -22.55 -0.69 5.80
CA ASP A 39 -23.86 0.00 5.72
C ASP A 39 -24.05 1.07 6.79
N ARG A 40 -23.06 1.31 7.67
CA ARG A 40 -23.14 2.28 8.76
C ARG A 40 -22.67 3.65 8.30
N VAL A 41 -23.49 4.68 8.46
CA VAL A 41 -23.10 6.07 8.20
C VAL A 41 -22.20 6.56 9.34
N ILE A 42 -20.99 7.03 8.98
CA ILE A 42 -20.01 7.59 9.93
C ILE A 42 -20.15 9.12 10.01
N ALA A 43 -20.28 9.74 8.83
CA ALA A 43 -20.43 11.19 8.71
C ALA A 43 -21.15 11.54 7.40
N THR A 44 -21.72 12.74 7.33
CA THR A 44 -22.18 13.36 6.09
C THR A 44 -21.37 14.62 5.81
N PHE A 45 -21.15 14.96 4.54
CA PHE A 45 -20.37 16.12 4.14
C PHE A 45 -20.72 16.57 2.72
N GLU A 46 -20.37 17.79 2.40
CA GLU A 46 -20.46 18.32 1.03
C GLU A 46 -19.09 18.40 0.39
N LEU A 47 -19.01 18.12 -0.91
CA LEU A 47 -17.90 18.53 -1.76
C LEU A 47 -18.29 19.79 -2.52
N VAL A 48 -17.48 20.82 -2.34
CA VAL A 48 -17.61 22.10 -3.07
C VAL A 48 -16.54 22.17 -4.12
N SER A 49 -16.93 22.07 -5.38
CA SER A 49 -16.06 22.23 -6.54
C SER A 49 -16.16 23.65 -7.06
N THR A 50 -15.05 24.36 -7.11
CA THR A 50 -14.96 25.72 -7.65
C THR A 50 -14.05 25.73 -8.87
N THR A 51 -14.56 26.19 -10.01
CA THR A 51 -13.77 26.34 -11.24
C THR A 51 -13.62 27.84 -11.57
N SER A 52 -12.37 28.30 -11.59
CA SER A 52 -12.05 29.66 -11.98
C SER A 52 -12.23 29.87 -13.49
N LEU A 53 -12.31 31.12 -13.94
CA LEU A 53 -12.34 31.49 -15.38
C LEU A 53 -11.13 30.96 -16.17
N LEU A 54 -10.01 30.73 -15.50
CA LEU A 54 -8.80 30.13 -16.10
C LEU A 54 -8.86 28.61 -16.19
N GLY A 55 -10.00 27.97 -15.86
CA GLY A 55 -10.16 26.52 -15.88
C GLY A 55 -9.49 25.80 -14.70
N ILE A 56 -8.96 26.51 -13.71
CA ILE A 56 -8.38 25.91 -12.51
C ILE A 56 -9.52 25.49 -11.59
N SER A 57 -9.63 24.20 -11.33
CA SER A 57 -10.64 23.64 -10.43
C SER A 57 -10.02 23.27 -9.09
N SER A 58 -10.70 23.63 -8.00
CA SER A 58 -10.41 23.17 -6.64
C SER A 58 -11.62 22.44 -6.07
N VAL A 59 -11.37 21.45 -5.21
CA VAL A 59 -12.43 20.72 -4.51
C VAL A 59 -12.09 20.72 -3.02
N SER A 60 -13.05 21.12 -2.21
CA SER A 60 -12.94 21.15 -0.74
C SER A 60 -14.12 20.45 -0.07
N VAL A 61 -13.90 19.97 1.14
CA VAL A 61 -14.94 19.44 2.01
C VAL A 61 -15.57 20.57 2.83
N SER A 62 -16.90 20.63 2.87
CA SER A 62 -17.68 21.53 3.71
C SER A 62 -18.82 20.79 4.40
N ASP A 63 -19.51 21.47 5.30
CA ASP A 63 -20.73 21.01 6.00
C ASP A 63 -20.59 19.59 6.58
N LEU A 64 -19.43 19.33 7.21
CA LEU A 64 -19.15 18.05 7.86
C LEU A 64 -20.00 17.88 9.11
N ASN A 65 -20.88 16.87 9.08
CA ASN A 65 -21.65 16.42 10.24
C ASN A 65 -21.24 15.00 10.63
N ILE A 66 -20.66 14.82 11.81
CA ILE A 66 -20.19 13.52 12.31
C ILE A 66 -21.35 12.81 13.00
N VAL A 67 -21.83 11.71 12.42
CA VAL A 67 -22.93 10.88 12.90
C VAL A 67 -22.45 9.91 13.99
N ASP A 68 -21.33 9.23 13.74
CA ASP A 68 -20.68 8.31 14.67
C ASP A 68 -19.30 8.81 15.05
N ARG A 69 -19.22 9.55 16.14
CA ARG A 69 -17.98 10.16 16.60
C ARG A 69 -16.90 9.14 16.96
N LYS A 70 -17.27 8.02 17.58
CA LYS A 70 -16.31 6.98 18.00
C LYS A 70 -15.66 6.37 16.77
N LEU A 71 -16.47 5.95 15.81
CA LEU A 71 -15.99 5.32 14.59
C LEU A 71 -15.25 6.31 13.68
N TYR A 72 -15.71 7.56 13.59
CA TYR A 72 -15.02 8.62 12.87
C TYR A 72 -13.59 8.83 13.40
N LEU A 73 -13.43 8.94 14.72
CA LEU A 73 -12.10 9.10 15.34
C LEU A 73 -11.23 7.86 15.19
N ALA A 74 -11.82 6.67 15.16
CA ALA A 74 -11.10 5.42 14.93
C ALA A 74 -10.58 5.29 13.48
N ILE A 75 -11.27 5.87 12.50
CA ILE A 75 -10.95 5.77 11.07
C ILE A 75 -10.20 7.01 10.56
N VAL A 76 -10.80 8.18 10.69
CA VAL A 76 -10.25 9.45 10.21
C VAL A 76 -9.25 10.04 11.22
N GLY A 77 -9.55 9.92 12.50
CA GLY A 77 -8.72 10.44 13.59
C GLY A 77 -8.76 11.96 13.69
N GLY A 78 -7.60 12.56 13.96
CA GLY A 78 -7.42 14.02 14.04
C GLY A 78 -7.23 14.73 12.69
N ARG A 79 -7.14 13.97 11.58
CA ARG A 79 -6.95 14.54 10.24
C ARG A 79 -8.19 15.29 9.75
N GLN A 80 -8.00 16.20 8.81
CA GLN A 80 -9.10 16.72 8.00
C GLN A 80 -9.68 15.61 7.12
N LEU A 81 -11.00 15.55 6.97
CA LEU A 81 -11.67 14.53 6.14
C LEU A 81 -11.17 14.58 4.70
N GLU A 82 -10.95 15.77 4.14
CA GLU A 82 -10.42 15.93 2.78
C GLU A 82 -9.06 15.25 2.61
N GLU A 83 -8.15 15.42 3.57
CA GLU A 83 -6.83 14.77 3.54
C GLU A 83 -6.96 13.24 3.58
N PHE A 84 -7.85 12.73 4.45
CA PHE A 84 -8.13 11.29 4.53
C PHE A 84 -8.63 10.76 3.18
N LEU A 85 -9.58 11.43 2.55
CA LEU A 85 -10.14 11.03 1.26
C LEU A 85 -9.10 11.09 0.12
N ARG A 86 -8.26 12.13 0.09
CA ARG A 86 -7.19 12.27 -0.91
C ARG A 86 -6.13 11.16 -0.77
N LYS A 87 -5.82 10.75 0.46
CA LYS A 87 -4.84 9.68 0.74
C LYS A 87 -5.35 8.28 0.38
N ARG A 88 -6.65 8.11 0.15
CA ARG A 88 -7.20 6.84 -0.36
C ARG A 88 -6.88 6.60 -1.84
N LYS A 89 -6.61 7.64 -2.59
CA LYS A 89 -6.30 7.53 -4.01
C LYS A 89 -4.90 6.94 -4.22
N ALA A 90 -4.78 5.99 -5.15
CA ALA A 90 -3.50 5.41 -5.52
C ALA A 90 -2.49 6.51 -5.92
N PRO A 91 -1.20 6.38 -5.53
CA PRO A 91 -0.22 7.42 -5.78
C PRO A 91 0.05 7.59 -7.28
N ARG A 92 0.04 8.82 -7.78
CA ARG A 92 0.30 9.14 -9.21
C ARG A 92 1.65 8.63 -9.73
N ARG A 93 2.63 8.44 -8.83
CA ARG A 93 3.95 7.89 -9.16
C ARG A 93 3.92 6.38 -9.45
N ARG A 94 2.83 5.67 -9.12
CA ARG A 94 2.68 4.27 -9.49
C ARG A 94 2.63 4.14 -11.01
N VAL A 95 3.37 3.18 -11.52
CA VAL A 95 3.46 2.91 -12.97
C VAL A 95 2.05 2.74 -13.55
N HIS A 96 1.80 3.36 -14.70
CA HIS A 96 0.54 3.39 -15.46
C HIS A 96 -0.65 4.12 -14.82
N ILE A 97 -0.67 4.38 -13.50
CA ILE A 97 -1.83 4.94 -12.81
C ILE A 97 -2.14 6.39 -13.21
N ALA A 98 -1.14 7.24 -13.41
CA ALA A 98 -1.38 8.62 -13.82
C ALA A 98 -2.14 8.70 -15.16
N LYS A 99 -1.77 7.84 -16.13
CA LYS A 99 -2.46 7.74 -17.43
C LYS A 99 -3.86 7.17 -17.27
N LEU A 100 -4.05 6.16 -16.43
CA LEU A 100 -5.36 5.59 -16.11
C LEU A 100 -6.31 6.65 -15.55
N PHE A 101 -5.86 7.43 -14.56
CA PHE A 101 -6.67 8.48 -13.97
C PHE A 101 -7.02 9.60 -14.94
N SER A 102 -6.11 9.95 -15.85
CA SER A 102 -6.39 10.91 -16.91
C SER A 102 -7.40 10.36 -17.92
N TYR A 103 -7.29 9.10 -18.30
CA TYR A 103 -8.20 8.44 -19.22
C TYR A 103 -9.63 8.32 -18.65
N LEU A 104 -9.77 8.04 -17.36
CA LEU A 104 -11.04 7.90 -16.67
C LEU A 104 -11.59 9.23 -16.12
N ASP A 105 -10.93 10.35 -16.42
CA ASP A 105 -11.26 11.69 -15.88
C ASP A 105 -11.34 11.72 -14.33
N MET A 106 -10.46 10.96 -13.66
CA MET A 106 -10.41 10.84 -12.19
C MET A 106 -9.38 11.80 -11.57
N ASN A 107 -9.14 12.98 -12.15
CA ASN A 107 -8.10 13.88 -11.68
C ASN A 107 -8.50 14.68 -10.43
N SER A 108 -9.77 15.06 -10.30
CA SER A 108 -10.29 15.72 -9.09
C SER A 108 -10.63 14.73 -7.98
N LEU A 109 -10.80 15.22 -6.74
CA LEU A 109 -11.31 14.40 -5.64
C LEU A 109 -12.74 13.96 -5.91
N GLU A 110 -13.57 14.85 -6.40
CA GLU A 110 -14.99 14.59 -6.72
C GLU A 110 -15.12 13.50 -7.78
N SER A 111 -14.42 13.63 -8.91
CA SER A 111 -14.47 12.62 -9.98
C SER A 111 -13.92 11.26 -9.52
N PHE A 112 -12.87 11.27 -8.69
CA PHE A 112 -12.35 10.04 -8.06
C PHE A 112 -13.41 9.35 -7.19
N LEU A 113 -14.08 10.10 -6.30
CA LEU A 113 -15.08 9.54 -5.39
C LEU A 113 -16.34 9.08 -6.14
N ASN A 114 -16.79 9.80 -7.14
CA ASN A 114 -17.93 9.42 -7.96
C ASN A 114 -17.68 8.17 -8.81
N MET A 115 -16.42 7.92 -9.19
CA MET A 115 -16.03 6.78 -9.99
C MET A 115 -15.72 5.53 -9.15
N SER A 116 -14.98 5.69 -8.06
CA SER A 116 -14.44 4.58 -7.25
C SER A 116 -15.16 4.37 -5.93
N TYR A 117 -15.99 5.33 -5.51
CA TYR A 117 -16.55 5.41 -4.15
C TYR A 117 -15.49 5.34 -3.04
N GLY A 118 -14.21 5.53 -3.39
CA GLY A 118 -13.09 5.36 -2.48
C GLY A 118 -12.94 3.95 -1.91
N LEU A 119 -13.56 2.95 -2.51
CA LEU A 119 -13.50 1.54 -2.10
C LEU A 119 -12.07 1.00 -2.14
N SER A 120 -11.72 0.14 -1.20
CA SER A 120 -10.40 -0.48 -1.09
C SER A 120 -10.51 -1.94 -0.64
N LEU A 121 -9.50 -2.74 -0.97
CA LEU A 121 -9.30 -4.08 -0.40
C LEU A 121 -8.52 -4.06 0.92
N THR A 122 -8.24 -2.87 1.47
CA THR A 122 -7.56 -2.76 2.77
C THR A 122 -8.51 -2.51 3.95
N ASP A 123 -9.75 -2.10 3.67
CA ASP A 123 -10.74 -1.76 4.69
C ASP A 123 -12.17 -1.83 4.14
N ASN A 124 -13.15 -1.54 4.98
CA ASN A 124 -14.58 -1.48 4.65
C ASN A 124 -15.14 -0.06 4.59
N VAL A 125 -14.26 0.95 4.48
CA VAL A 125 -14.65 2.37 4.41
C VAL A 125 -14.86 2.79 2.98
N TRP A 126 -15.95 3.52 2.73
CA TRP A 126 -16.28 4.04 1.42
C TRP A 126 -17.10 5.31 1.47
N VAL A 127 -17.28 5.96 0.33
CA VAL A 127 -18.02 7.21 0.18
C VAL A 127 -19.23 6.96 -0.70
N CYS A 128 -20.40 7.16 -0.14
CA CYS A 128 -21.69 7.00 -0.82
C CYS A 128 -22.22 8.38 -1.24
N PRO A 129 -22.37 8.68 -2.55
CA PRO A 129 -23.13 9.84 -2.99
C PRO A 129 -24.56 9.78 -2.44
N GLU A 130 -25.16 10.91 -2.06
CA GLU A 130 -26.52 10.96 -1.52
C GLU A 130 -27.56 10.37 -2.48
N THR A 131 -27.30 10.47 -3.79
CA THR A 131 -28.17 9.96 -4.85
C THR A 131 -28.08 8.45 -5.05
N LEU A 132 -27.13 7.78 -4.38
CA LEU A 132 -26.90 6.33 -4.49
C LEU A 132 -27.54 5.63 -3.30
N ASP A 133 -28.42 4.67 -3.59
CA ASP A 133 -29.00 3.75 -2.62
C ASP A 133 -28.58 2.32 -2.96
N VAL A 134 -27.46 1.89 -2.37
CA VAL A 134 -26.88 0.56 -2.58
C VAL A 134 -26.30 0.02 -1.29
N PRO A 135 -26.64 -1.23 -0.89
CA PRO A 135 -26.06 -1.85 0.29
C PRO A 135 -24.62 -2.28 0.06
N TRP A 136 -23.82 -2.34 1.14
CA TRP A 136 -22.43 -2.79 1.13
C TRP A 136 -22.22 -4.12 0.38
N ALA A 137 -23.10 -5.08 0.60
CA ALA A 137 -23.03 -6.40 -0.02
C ALA A 137 -22.99 -6.34 -1.57
N ARG A 138 -23.50 -5.28 -2.18
CA ARG A 138 -23.56 -5.11 -3.64
C ARG A 138 -22.38 -4.34 -4.22
N ILE A 139 -21.59 -3.67 -3.37
CA ILE A 139 -20.55 -2.74 -3.83
C ILE A 139 -19.14 -3.10 -3.35
N ASN A 140 -19.02 -3.89 -2.26
CA ASN A 140 -17.72 -4.27 -1.72
C ASN A 140 -16.87 -5.04 -2.74
N MET A 141 -15.54 -4.93 -2.58
CA MET A 141 -14.59 -5.60 -3.48
C MET A 141 -14.14 -6.98 -2.97
N TYR A 142 -14.60 -7.42 -1.80
CA TYR A 142 -14.28 -8.73 -1.26
C TYR A 142 -15.13 -9.83 -1.95
N ASP A 143 -16.40 -9.56 -2.22
CA ASP A 143 -17.33 -10.52 -2.80
C ASP A 143 -17.69 -10.23 -4.25
N ASN A 144 -17.64 -8.96 -4.66
CA ASN A 144 -18.07 -8.55 -5.99
C ASN A 144 -16.90 -8.51 -6.99
N LYS A 145 -17.22 -8.76 -8.26
CA LYS A 145 -16.26 -8.66 -9.36
C LYS A 145 -15.80 -7.22 -9.54
N PHE A 146 -14.52 -7.06 -9.84
CA PHE A 146 -13.92 -5.81 -10.26
C PHE A 146 -13.35 -5.92 -11.69
N SER A 147 -12.97 -4.79 -12.27
CA SER A 147 -12.63 -4.73 -13.69
C SER A 147 -11.30 -5.41 -14.01
N GLU A 148 -11.34 -6.54 -14.70
CA GLU A 148 -10.15 -7.21 -15.23
C GLU A 148 -9.41 -6.36 -16.27
N VAL A 149 -10.12 -5.53 -17.02
CA VAL A 149 -9.52 -4.64 -18.03
C VAL A 149 -8.68 -3.55 -17.37
N ILE A 150 -9.20 -2.94 -16.31
CA ILE A 150 -8.45 -1.94 -15.55
C ILE A 150 -7.26 -2.61 -14.84
N ALA A 151 -7.45 -3.79 -14.27
CA ALA A 151 -6.39 -4.59 -13.66
C ALA A 151 -5.26 -4.89 -14.67
N HIS A 152 -5.62 -5.38 -15.85
CA HIS A 152 -4.68 -5.64 -16.94
C HIS A 152 -3.92 -4.38 -17.34
N TYR A 153 -4.61 -3.25 -17.54
CA TYR A 153 -3.95 -1.99 -17.86
C TYR A 153 -3.03 -1.48 -16.74
N ALA A 154 -3.48 -1.52 -15.49
CA ALA A 154 -2.69 -1.08 -14.35
C ALA A 154 -1.38 -1.88 -14.20
N PHE A 155 -1.37 -3.14 -14.65
CA PHE A 155 -0.18 -3.99 -14.65
C PHE A 155 0.69 -3.81 -15.90
N SER A 156 0.08 -3.80 -17.10
CA SER A 156 0.81 -3.87 -18.38
C SER A 156 0.99 -2.52 -19.09
N GLY A 157 0.11 -1.55 -18.82
CA GLY A 157 0.04 -0.28 -19.54
C GLY A 157 -0.64 -0.37 -20.91
N VAL A 158 -1.27 -1.49 -21.26
CA VAL A 158 -1.88 -1.74 -22.57
C VAL A 158 -3.36 -2.07 -22.45
N GLY A 159 -4.19 -1.63 -23.40
CA GLY A 159 -5.55 -2.16 -23.59
C GLY A 159 -6.73 -1.27 -23.17
N LEU A 160 -6.54 0.06 -22.95
CA LEU A 160 -7.67 0.96 -22.58
C LEU A 160 -8.49 1.51 -23.77
N ALA A 161 -8.02 1.37 -25.00
CA ALA A 161 -8.64 2.06 -26.14
C ALA A 161 -10.06 1.55 -26.42
N GLY A 162 -11.05 2.48 -26.42
CA GLY A 162 -12.41 2.22 -26.89
C GLY A 162 -13.38 1.55 -25.92
N MET A 163 -13.02 1.38 -24.64
CA MET A 163 -13.86 0.67 -23.67
C MET A 163 -14.66 1.63 -22.77
N ARG A 164 -15.94 1.32 -22.57
CA ARG A 164 -16.72 1.82 -21.43
C ARG A 164 -16.41 0.93 -20.23
N LEU A 165 -15.69 1.48 -19.26
CA LEU A 165 -15.19 0.71 -18.13
C LEU A 165 -16.13 0.81 -16.93
N PRO A 166 -16.39 -0.31 -16.21
CA PRO A 166 -17.03 -0.26 -14.90
C PRO A 166 -16.14 0.51 -13.93
N ALA A 167 -16.77 1.22 -13.01
CA ALA A 167 -16.14 2.26 -12.21
C ALA A 167 -15.29 1.73 -11.05
N THR A 168 -15.67 0.59 -10.45
CA THR A 168 -15.07 0.09 -9.20
C THR A 168 -14.00 -0.94 -9.46
N THR A 169 -12.79 -0.65 -8.96
CA THR A 169 -11.65 -1.54 -9.03
C THR A 169 -10.62 -1.20 -7.94
N PRO A 170 -9.93 -2.20 -7.34
CA PRO A 170 -8.93 -1.95 -6.31
C PRO A 170 -7.74 -1.12 -6.77
N GLU A 171 -7.47 -1.07 -8.07
CA GLU A 171 -6.33 -0.32 -8.64
C GLU A 171 -6.40 1.17 -8.33
N HIS A 172 -7.60 1.71 -8.13
CA HIS A 172 -7.80 3.13 -7.82
C HIS A 172 -7.29 3.53 -6.43
N THR A 173 -7.21 2.57 -5.49
CA THR A 173 -6.86 2.80 -4.08
C THR A 173 -5.65 2.01 -3.60
N THR A 174 -5.11 1.11 -4.43
CA THR A 174 -3.93 0.32 -4.06
C THR A 174 -2.68 1.18 -4.00
N ASP A 175 -1.93 1.11 -2.90
CA ASP A 175 -0.69 1.86 -2.70
C ASP A 175 0.53 1.20 -3.37
N GLY A 176 1.66 1.91 -3.35
CA GLY A 176 2.96 1.47 -3.84
C GLY A 176 3.28 1.93 -5.27
N VAL A 177 4.53 1.75 -5.70
CA VAL A 177 5.11 2.35 -6.91
C VAL A 177 5.19 1.36 -8.09
N LEU A 178 5.45 0.08 -7.81
CA LEU A 178 5.60 -0.96 -8.84
C LEU A 178 4.31 -1.20 -9.62
N PRO A 179 4.38 -1.70 -10.86
CA PRO A 179 3.22 -2.21 -11.58
C PRO A 179 2.54 -3.29 -10.74
N LYS A 180 1.25 -3.16 -10.51
CA LYS A 180 0.50 -4.16 -9.74
C LYS A 180 -0.97 -4.14 -10.11
N CYS A 181 -1.61 -5.29 -9.95
CA CYS A 181 -3.05 -5.41 -10.09
C CYS A 181 -3.60 -6.52 -9.20
N TRP A 182 -4.89 -6.45 -8.98
CA TRP A 182 -5.65 -7.48 -8.30
C TRP A 182 -6.42 -8.33 -9.31
N ILE A 183 -6.41 -9.62 -9.10
CA ILE A 183 -7.20 -10.57 -9.88
C ILE A 183 -8.07 -11.41 -8.94
N ARG A 184 -9.22 -11.83 -9.45
CA ARG A 184 -10.08 -12.80 -8.75
C ARG A 184 -10.09 -14.08 -9.56
N GLU A 185 -9.67 -15.17 -8.94
CA GLU A 185 -9.72 -16.50 -9.54
C GLU A 185 -11.16 -17.07 -9.53
N ASN A 186 -11.37 -18.14 -10.27
CA ASN A 186 -12.70 -18.77 -10.40
C ASN A 186 -13.25 -19.33 -9.07
N ASP A 187 -12.39 -19.66 -8.13
CA ASP A 187 -12.76 -20.12 -6.78
C ASP A 187 -13.11 -18.95 -5.83
N GLY A 188 -13.06 -17.70 -6.31
CA GLY A 188 -13.34 -16.50 -5.56
C GLY A 188 -12.11 -15.90 -4.84
N THR A 189 -10.98 -16.59 -4.82
CA THR A 189 -9.75 -16.10 -4.18
C THR A 189 -9.24 -14.84 -4.87
N VAL A 190 -8.86 -13.83 -4.08
CA VAL A 190 -8.31 -12.57 -4.56
C VAL A 190 -6.80 -12.56 -4.40
N TRP A 191 -6.10 -12.29 -5.49
CA TRP A 191 -4.63 -12.29 -5.57
C TRP A 191 -4.10 -10.93 -5.98
N LEU A 192 -3.01 -10.50 -5.35
CA LEU A 192 -2.21 -9.37 -5.78
C LEU A 192 -1.08 -9.86 -6.69
N LEU A 193 -1.01 -9.33 -7.90
CA LEU A 193 0.13 -9.47 -8.80
C LEU A 193 1.00 -8.22 -8.69
N LYS A 194 2.29 -8.41 -8.47
CA LYS A 194 3.26 -7.33 -8.30
C LYS A 194 4.43 -7.56 -9.26
N GLY A 195 4.59 -6.64 -10.21
CA GLY A 195 5.68 -6.65 -11.18
C GLY A 195 7.00 -6.16 -10.56
N SER A 196 7.96 -5.95 -11.43
CA SER A 196 9.32 -5.53 -11.07
C SER A 196 9.65 -4.14 -11.57
N THR A 197 10.87 -3.67 -11.29
CA THR A 197 11.42 -2.40 -11.78
C THR A 197 12.05 -2.50 -13.18
N VAL A 198 11.84 -3.58 -13.93
CA VAL A 198 12.44 -3.80 -15.28
C VAL A 198 12.25 -2.58 -16.20
N ASP A 199 11.07 -1.96 -16.16
CA ASP A 199 10.75 -0.82 -17.02
C ASP A 199 11.27 0.53 -16.48
N SER A 200 12.00 0.53 -15.36
CA SER A 200 12.48 1.76 -14.69
C SER A 200 13.82 2.27 -15.22
N GLY A 201 14.50 1.50 -16.10
CA GLY A 201 15.81 1.86 -16.65
C GLY A 201 17.01 1.61 -15.72
N PHE A 202 16.80 1.00 -14.54
CA PHE A 202 17.91 0.61 -13.66
C PHE A 202 18.56 -0.70 -14.12
N LEU A 203 19.90 -0.74 -14.14
CA LEU A 203 20.69 -1.91 -14.58
C LEU A 203 20.47 -3.18 -13.73
N ASN A 204 20.07 -3.02 -12.48
CA ASN A 204 19.84 -4.08 -11.49
C ASN A 204 18.35 -4.34 -11.26
N ALA A 205 17.51 -3.90 -12.20
CA ALA A 205 16.06 -4.04 -12.10
C ALA A 205 15.58 -5.47 -12.42
N GLY A 206 14.43 -5.85 -11.91
CA GLY A 206 13.71 -7.04 -12.33
C GLY A 206 13.84 -8.26 -11.43
N PHE A 207 14.55 -8.16 -10.32
CA PHE A 207 14.77 -9.29 -9.42
C PHE A 207 13.86 -9.32 -8.18
N GLU A 208 13.00 -8.33 -8.02
CA GLU A 208 12.11 -8.21 -6.86
C GLU A 208 11.10 -9.36 -6.74
N PRO A 209 10.49 -9.87 -7.83
CA PRO A 209 9.54 -10.97 -7.71
C PRO A 209 10.15 -12.22 -7.09
N GLN A 210 11.34 -12.63 -7.54
CA GLN A 210 12.01 -13.81 -6.98
C GLN A 210 12.48 -13.56 -5.54
N ALA A 211 12.89 -12.32 -5.19
CA ALA A 211 13.22 -11.98 -3.80
C ALA A 211 12.03 -12.19 -2.85
N GLU A 212 10.81 -11.82 -3.27
CA GLU A 212 9.58 -12.12 -2.51
C GLU A 212 9.40 -13.63 -2.30
N PHE A 213 9.56 -14.41 -3.35
CA PHE A 213 9.47 -15.87 -3.28
C PHE A 213 10.52 -16.48 -2.35
N TYR A 214 11.79 -16.11 -2.50
CA TYR A 214 12.86 -16.64 -1.65
C TYR A 214 12.72 -16.19 -0.19
N ALA A 215 12.29 -14.97 0.05
CA ALA A 215 11.99 -14.48 1.41
C ALA A 215 10.87 -15.32 2.07
N THR A 216 9.85 -15.72 1.30
CA THR A 216 8.79 -16.63 1.77
C THR A 216 9.37 -17.99 2.21
N GLN A 217 10.29 -18.58 1.44
CA GLN A 217 10.93 -19.86 1.81
C GLN A 217 11.72 -19.73 3.13
N ILE A 218 12.40 -18.60 3.31
CA ILE A 218 13.15 -18.32 4.56
C ILE A 218 12.17 -18.13 5.72
N ALA A 219 11.11 -17.34 5.55
CA ALA A 219 10.10 -17.11 6.58
C ALA A 219 9.45 -18.43 7.03
N LYS A 220 9.09 -19.27 6.07
CA LYS A 220 8.55 -20.62 6.32
C LYS A 220 9.53 -21.50 7.10
N ARG A 221 10.82 -21.47 6.75
CA ARG A 221 11.85 -22.24 7.45
C ARG A 221 12.14 -21.73 8.84
N MET A 222 12.14 -20.42 9.04
CA MET A 222 12.33 -19.79 10.35
C MET A 222 11.14 -20.06 11.28
N ASP A 223 9.92 -20.05 10.76
CA ASP A 223 8.68 -20.22 11.55
C ASP A 223 8.66 -19.32 12.80
N LEU A 224 9.04 -18.05 12.60
CA LEU A 224 9.19 -17.08 13.68
C LEU A 224 7.94 -16.20 13.83
N TYR A 225 7.38 -15.79 12.73
CA TYR A 225 6.25 -14.86 12.67
C TYR A 225 5.39 -15.14 11.45
N GLN A 226 4.13 -14.70 11.45
CA GLN A 226 3.24 -14.81 10.29
C GLN A 226 3.79 -14.00 9.09
N TYR A 227 3.64 -14.53 7.91
CA TYR A 227 4.13 -13.94 6.67
C TYR A 227 3.13 -14.15 5.53
N VAL A 228 3.25 -13.32 4.48
CA VAL A 228 2.51 -13.51 3.24
C VAL A 228 3.25 -14.51 2.36
N GLU A 229 2.56 -15.54 1.90
CA GLU A 229 3.12 -16.51 0.95
C GLU A 229 3.14 -15.91 -0.45
N TYR A 230 4.34 -15.81 -1.03
CA TYR A 230 4.53 -15.37 -2.41
C TYR A 230 4.91 -16.55 -3.29
N ASP A 231 4.31 -16.57 -4.48
CA ASP A 231 4.70 -17.44 -5.59
C ASP A 231 5.01 -16.59 -6.83
N LEU A 232 5.41 -17.23 -7.93
CA LEU A 232 5.81 -16.57 -9.17
C LEU A 232 4.88 -16.94 -10.33
N ARG A 233 4.49 -15.94 -11.11
CA ARG A 233 3.73 -16.13 -12.37
C ARG A 233 4.30 -15.26 -13.48
N VAL A 234 4.09 -15.68 -14.72
CA VAL A 234 4.32 -14.83 -15.90
C VAL A 234 2.98 -14.36 -16.43
N VAL A 235 2.83 -13.04 -16.49
CA VAL A 235 1.61 -12.39 -17.01
C VAL A 235 2.03 -11.42 -18.10
N ASN A 236 1.47 -11.59 -19.30
CA ASN A 236 1.83 -10.78 -20.48
C ASN A 236 3.35 -10.75 -20.76
N GLY A 237 4.02 -11.90 -20.61
CA GLY A 237 5.46 -12.02 -20.82
C GLY A 237 6.34 -11.41 -19.72
N LYS A 238 5.75 -10.87 -18.65
CA LYS A 238 6.47 -10.27 -17.51
C LYS A 238 6.38 -11.15 -16.28
N LEU A 239 7.52 -11.43 -15.65
CA LEU A 239 7.54 -12.14 -14.36
C LEU A 239 7.02 -11.22 -13.26
N CYS A 240 6.15 -11.77 -12.43
CA CYS A 240 5.60 -11.08 -11.25
C CYS A 240 5.57 -12.02 -10.04
N SER A 241 5.63 -11.45 -8.85
CA SER A 241 5.24 -12.14 -7.63
C SER A 241 3.73 -12.08 -7.47
N VAL A 242 3.16 -13.14 -6.91
CA VAL A 242 1.74 -13.25 -6.63
C VAL A 242 1.53 -13.67 -5.18
N CYS A 243 0.55 -13.06 -4.51
CA CYS A 243 0.20 -13.44 -3.16
C CYS A 243 -1.31 -13.30 -2.91
N PRO A 244 -1.89 -14.10 -2.01
CA PRO A 244 -3.28 -13.94 -1.63
C PRO A 244 -3.49 -12.64 -0.86
N ILE A 245 -4.71 -12.12 -0.90
CA ILE A 245 -5.13 -11.02 -0.03
C ILE A 245 -5.02 -11.45 1.43
N PHE A 246 -4.52 -10.58 2.30
CA PHE A 246 -4.41 -10.84 3.74
C PHE A 246 -5.41 -10.02 4.59
N THR A 247 -6.27 -9.26 3.96
CA THR A 247 -7.40 -8.54 4.58
C THR A 247 -8.71 -9.26 4.28
N SER A 248 -9.76 -8.89 4.99
CA SER A 248 -11.10 -9.43 4.80
C SER A 248 -12.16 -8.40 5.15
N GLU A 249 -13.43 -8.71 4.97
CA GLU A 249 -14.52 -7.87 5.43
C GLU A 249 -14.53 -7.63 6.97
N SER A 250 -13.92 -8.52 7.75
CA SER A 250 -13.81 -8.39 9.21
C SER A 250 -12.47 -7.83 9.69
N THR A 251 -11.46 -7.80 8.83
CA THR A 251 -10.10 -7.41 9.19
C THR A 251 -9.54 -6.40 8.20
N ALA A 252 -9.43 -5.15 8.64
CA ALA A 252 -8.80 -4.08 7.87
C ALA A 252 -7.29 -4.01 8.15
N TYR A 253 -6.54 -3.52 7.17
CA TYR A 253 -5.12 -3.19 7.30
C TYR A 253 -4.91 -1.68 7.22
N ILE A 254 -4.20 -1.13 8.20
CA ILE A 254 -3.77 0.28 8.21
C ILE A 254 -2.26 0.29 8.37
N SER A 255 -1.52 0.85 7.39
CA SER A 255 -0.06 0.96 7.53
C SER A 255 0.32 1.82 8.73
N MET A 256 1.50 1.58 9.31
CA MET A 256 1.99 2.40 10.44
C MET A 256 2.07 3.88 10.05
N ALA A 257 2.47 4.19 8.83
CA ALA A 257 2.45 5.58 8.32
C ALA A 257 1.04 6.21 8.38
N GLN A 258 0.01 5.47 7.97
CA GLN A 258 -1.38 5.95 8.03
C GLN A 258 -1.89 6.06 9.48
N GLU A 259 -1.50 5.14 10.36
CA GLU A 259 -1.87 5.19 11.78
C GLU A 259 -1.25 6.40 12.48
N LEU A 260 0.01 6.73 12.19
CA LEU A 260 0.65 7.93 12.73
C LEU A 260 -0.02 9.22 12.24
N LEU A 261 -0.35 9.29 10.94
CA LEU A 261 -1.14 10.40 10.39
C LEU A 261 -2.51 10.50 11.04
N ARG A 262 -3.21 9.38 11.25
CA ARG A 262 -4.51 9.34 11.93
C ARG A 262 -4.43 9.90 13.34
N ARG A 263 -3.35 9.61 14.06
CA ARG A 263 -3.11 10.07 15.44
C ARG A 263 -2.48 11.47 15.51
N MET A 264 -2.12 12.07 14.39
CA MET A 264 -1.36 13.34 14.33
C MET A 264 -0.03 13.26 15.08
N ILE A 265 0.67 12.13 14.96
CA ILE A 265 1.95 11.85 15.62
C ILE A 265 3.05 11.79 14.55
N THR A 266 4.24 12.29 14.86
CA THR A 266 5.42 12.19 13.99
C THR A 266 5.94 10.75 13.90
N GLU A 267 6.80 10.48 12.92
CA GLU A 267 7.41 9.15 12.72
C GLU A 267 8.12 8.62 13.98
N ALA A 268 8.75 9.49 14.76
CA ALA A 268 9.40 9.12 16.02
C ALA A 268 8.42 8.53 17.08
N GLY A 269 7.12 8.67 16.87
CA GLY A 269 6.09 8.17 17.80
C GLY A 269 5.60 6.74 17.52
N PHE A 270 6.16 6.04 16.51
CA PHE A 270 5.64 4.70 16.16
C PHE A 270 5.86 3.67 17.28
N ASP A 271 6.96 3.75 18.04
CA ASP A 271 7.22 2.89 19.20
C ASP A 271 6.13 2.97 20.25
N ARG A 272 5.60 4.18 20.49
CA ARG A 272 4.48 4.40 21.40
C ARG A 272 3.22 3.68 20.92
N VAL A 273 2.93 3.73 19.61
CA VAL A 273 1.79 3.01 19.03
C VAL A 273 1.92 1.52 19.23
N LEU A 274 3.12 0.97 19.02
CA LEU A 274 3.40 -0.46 19.24
C LEU A 274 3.26 -0.83 20.72
N ALA A 275 3.76 0.00 21.63
CA ALA A 275 3.70 -0.24 23.07
C ALA A 275 2.25 -0.24 23.59
N GLU A 276 1.45 0.76 23.23
CA GLU A 276 0.04 0.88 23.59
C GLU A 276 -0.79 -0.32 23.15
N ASN A 277 -0.43 -0.95 22.01
CA ASN A 277 -1.11 -2.13 21.48
C ASN A 277 -0.42 -3.47 21.85
N LYS A 278 0.64 -3.46 22.67
CA LYS A 278 1.43 -4.65 23.07
C LYS A 278 2.06 -5.40 21.90
N LEU A 279 2.48 -4.68 20.85
CA LEU A 279 2.99 -5.23 19.59
C LEU A 279 4.52 -5.11 19.41
N ILE A 280 5.25 -4.66 20.43
CA ILE A 280 6.71 -4.44 20.35
C ILE A 280 7.44 -5.74 19.98
N GLU A 281 7.09 -6.88 20.61
CA GLU A 281 7.78 -8.15 20.32
C GLU A 281 7.48 -8.66 18.90
N SER A 282 6.24 -8.50 18.43
CA SER A 282 5.88 -8.81 17.04
C SER A 282 6.65 -7.95 16.04
N TYR A 283 6.83 -6.66 16.32
CA TYR A 283 7.64 -5.77 15.50
C TYR A 283 9.12 -6.17 15.49
N LYS A 284 9.67 -6.54 16.66
CA LYS A 284 11.05 -7.05 16.75
C LYS A 284 11.24 -8.33 15.94
N ASP A 285 10.21 -9.20 15.82
CA ASP A 285 10.28 -10.39 14.97
C ASP A 285 10.37 -10.02 13.49
N ILE A 286 9.58 -9.02 13.03
CA ILE A 286 9.66 -8.52 11.66
C ILE A 286 11.06 -7.96 11.38
N VAL A 287 11.59 -7.10 12.26
CA VAL A 287 12.92 -6.50 12.09
C VAL A 287 14.01 -7.60 12.15
N PHE A 288 13.88 -8.59 13.02
CA PHE A 288 14.82 -9.70 13.09
C PHE A 288 14.84 -10.53 11.80
N PHE A 289 13.65 -10.73 11.20
CA PHE A 289 13.56 -11.34 9.88
C PHE A 289 14.23 -10.47 8.81
N ASP A 290 14.00 -9.14 8.82
CA ASP A 290 14.67 -8.22 7.90
C ASP A 290 16.19 -8.25 8.06
N CYS A 291 16.71 -8.44 9.28
CA CYS A 291 18.14 -8.64 9.50
C CYS A 291 18.63 -9.96 8.89
N ALA A 292 17.86 -11.04 8.94
CA ALA A 292 18.25 -12.33 8.35
C ALA A 292 18.32 -12.25 6.82
N ILE A 293 17.41 -11.52 6.17
CA ILE A 293 17.34 -11.37 4.70
C ILE A 293 17.97 -10.10 4.17
N CYS A 294 18.53 -9.26 5.02
CA CYS A 294 19.08 -7.93 4.68
C CYS A 294 18.10 -7.07 3.87
N ASN A 295 16.88 -6.88 4.40
CA ASN A 295 15.88 -6.04 3.75
C ASN A 295 16.03 -4.56 4.14
N PRO A 296 16.41 -3.65 3.22
CA PRO A 296 16.61 -2.23 3.52
C PRO A 296 15.31 -1.42 3.46
N ASP A 297 14.19 -2.02 3.04
CA ASP A 297 13.00 -1.27 2.66
C ASP A 297 11.80 -1.43 3.62
N ARG A 298 12.02 -1.87 4.86
CA ARG A 298 10.97 -1.92 5.88
C ARG A 298 10.65 -0.53 6.42
N HIS A 299 10.04 0.32 5.60
CA HIS A 299 9.53 1.62 6.01
C HIS A 299 8.14 1.50 6.65
N LEU A 300 7.64 2.59 7.25
CA LEU A 300 6.34 2.65 7.94
C LEU A 300 5.11 2.32 7.05
N GLY A 301 5.29 2.22 5.74
CA GLY A 301 4.28 1.74 4.80
C GLY A 301 4.24 0.23 4.63
N ASN A 302 5.35 -0.48 4.95
CA ASN A 302 5.55 -1.91 4.71
C ASN A 302 5.33 -2.78 5.95
N PHE A 303 4.73 -2.22 6.99
CA PHE A 303 4.12 -2.91 8.12
C PHE A 303 3.00 -2.04 8.70
N GLY A 304 2.11 -2.62 9.50
CA GLY A 304 0.99 -1.87 10.05
C GLY A 304 0.10 -2.72 10.94
N LEU A 305 -1.04 -2.15 11.26
CA LEU A 305 -1.98 -2.72 12.22
C LEU A 305 -3.12 -3.42 11.49
N PHE A 306 -3.48 -4.60 11.97
CA PHE A 306 -4.79 -5.17 11.70
C PHE A 306 -5.82 -4.54 12.64
N LYS A 307 -6.96 -4.17 12.07
CA LYS A 307 -8.10 -3.57 12.76
C LYS A 307 -9.33 -4.43 12.58
N ASP A 308 -10.09 -4.64 13.65
CA ASP A 308 -11.46 -5.14 13.54
C ASP A 308 -12.32 -4.11 12.79
N THR A 309 -13.11 -4.53 11.82
CA THR A 309 -13.89 -3.60 11.00
C THR A 309 -15.19 -3.11 11.66
N VAL A 310 -15.56 -3.62 12.83
CA VAL A 310 -16.75 -3.19 13.57
C VAL A 310 -16.48 -1.91 14.34
N ASP A 311 -15.34 -1.84 15.05
CA ASP A 311 -15.00 -0.70 15.91
C ASP A 311 -13.62 -0.10 15.66
N TYR A 312 -12.86 -0.66 14.72
CA TYR A 312 -11.48 -0.28 14.37
C TYR A 312 -10.48 -0.41 15.52
N SER A 313 -10.76 -1.25 16.50
CA SER A 313 -9.79 -1.65 17.52
C SER A 313 -8.63 -2.44 16.87
N THR A 314 -7.43 -2.33 17.46
CA THR A 314 -6.27 -3.07 16.98
C THR A 314 -6.35 -4.53 17.42
N VAL A 315 -6.27 -5.46 16.47
CA VAL A 315 -6.29 -6.91 16.72
C VAL A 315 -4.93 -7.57 16.53
N GLY A 316 -3.96 -6.89 15.93
CA GLY A 316 -2.62 -7.41 15.72
C GLY A 316 -1.76 -6.53 14.84
N LEU A 317 -0.52 -6.98 14.61
CA LEU A 317 0.39 -6.43 13.62
C LEU A 317 0.23 -7.24 12.31
N SER A 318 0.41 -6.60 11.17
CA SER A 318 0.35 -7.27 9.86
C SER A 318 1.39 -8.39 9.73
N PRO A 319 1.19 -9.38 8.85
CA PRO A 319 2.21 -10.35 8.52
C PRO A 319 3.42 -9.66 7.87
N ILE A 320 4.53 -10.38 7.76
CA ILE A 320 5.69 -9.95 6.96
C ILE A 320 5.28 -9.97 5.49
N PHE A 321 5.44 -8.84 4.79
CA PHE A 321 5.20 -8.69 3.36
C PHE A 321 6.15 -7.64 2.77
N ASP A 322 6.17 -7.51 1.45
CA ASP A 322 7.00 -6.55 0.70
C ASP A 322 8.50 -6.68 0.99
N ASN A 323 9.05 -7.87 0.63
CA ASN A 323 10.44 -8.23 0.85
C ASN A 323 11.30 -8.17 -0.43
N GLY A 324 10.75 -7.62 -1.52
CA GLY A 324 11.36 -7.61 -2.85
C GLY A 324 12.71 -6.90 -2.93
N ARG A 325 13.07 -6.11 -1.92
CA ARG A 325 14.36 -5.41 -1.82
C ARG A 325 15.40 -6.17 -0.98
N GLY A 326 15.03 -7.25 -0.35
CA GLY A 326 15.92 -8.09 0.45
C GLY A 326 16.84 -8.99 -0.40
N LEU A 327 17.69 -9.77 0.29
CA LEU A 327 18.53 -10.83 -0.27
C LEU A 327 19.52 -10.36 -1.36
N GLY A 328 19.91 -9.09 -1.34
CA GLY A 328 20.78 -8.53 -2.36
C GLY A 328 20.13 -8.46 -3.76
N SER A 329 18.78 -8.35 -3.82
CA SER A 329 18.03 -8.28 -5.08
C SER A 329 18.54 -7.20 -6.04
N MET A 330 19.08 -6.10 -5.50
CA MET A 330 19.62 -4.97 -6.26
C MET A 330 21.10 -5.11 -6.62
N TRP A 331 21.77 -6.20 -6.25
CA TRP A 331 23.19 -6.38 -6.59
C TRP A 331 23.38 -6.70 -8.07
N VAL A 332 24.46 -6.17 -8.65
CA VAL A 332 24.94 -6.47 -9.99
C VAL A 332 26.20 -7.34 -9.90
N ARG A 333 26.43 -8.17 -10.91
CA ARG A 333 27.50 -9.18 -10.89
C ARG A 333 28.89 -8.57 -10.67
N ASP A 334 29.14 -7.42 -11.29
CA ASP A 334 30.47 -6.77 -11.25
C ASP A 334 30.80 -6.18 -9.87
N ASN A 335 29.79 -6.00 -9.02
CA ASN A 335 29.93 -5.44 -7.67
C ASN A 335 29.82 -6.50 -6.58
N TYR A 336 29.84 -7.79 -6.94
CA TYR A 336 29.68 -8.90 -6.01
C TYR A 336 30.96 -9.69 -5.83
N ASP A 337 31.45 -9.71 -4.59
CA ASP A 337 32.44 -10.65 -4.06
C ASP A 337 32.13 -10.93 -2.57
N LYS A 338 32.90 -11.85 -1.96
CA LYS A 338 32.66 -12.21 -0.54
C LYS A 338 32.93 -11.07 0.45
N ASP A 339 33.87 -10.21 0.13
CA ASP A 339 34.22 -9.06 0.99
C ASP A 339 33.10 -8.02 0.94
N SER A 340 32.45 -7.86 -0.20
CA SER A 340 31.27 -6.99 -0.38
C SER A 340 30.10 -7.40 0.53
N ILE A 341 29.91 -8.70 0.83
CA ILE A 341 28.88 -9.14 1.78
C ILE A 341 29.21 -8.64 3.19
N VAL A 342 30.45 -8.78 3.61
CA VAL A 342 30.90 -8.33 4.95
C VAL A 342 30.70 -6.84 5.09
N GLU A 343 31.14 -6.07 4.11
CA GLU A 343 31.01 -4.62 4.09
C GLU A 343 29.53 -4.20 4.08
N TYR A 344 28.70 -4.79 3.20
CA TYR A 344 27.29 -4.50 3.09
C TYR A 344 26.54 -4.76 4.41
N THR A 345 26.73 -5.91 5.04
CA THR A 345 26.00 -6.26 6.26
C THR A 345 26.48 -5.50 7.51
N ALA A 346 27.68 -4.92 7.45
CA ALA A 346 28.21 -4.08 8.51
C ALA A 346 27.74 -2.61 8.39
N LYS A 347 27.63 -2.09 7.16
CA LYS A 347 27.27 -0.69 6.88
C LYS A 347 25.79 -0.47 6.70
N GLU A 348 25.14 -1.36 5.94
CA GLU A 348 23.72 -1.27 5.69
C GLU A 348 22.92 -1.96 6.81
N GLY A 349 21.74 -1.42 7.10
CA GLY A 349 20.88 -1.91 8.18
C GLY A 349 19.40 -1.71 7.93
N PRO A 350 18.54 -2.18 8.83
CA PRO A 350 17.12 -1.95 8.73
C PRO A 350 16.82 -0.44 8.76
N ARG A 351 15.93 0.01 7.90
CA ARG A 351 15.66 1.43 7.59
C ARG A 351 15.35 2.31 8.80
N LEU A 352 14.74 1.78 9.85
CA LEU A 352 14.34 2.55 11.03
C LEU A 352 15.38 2.50 12.16
N PHE A 353 16.63 2.07 11.86
CA PHE A 353 17.72 1.93 12.81
C PHE A 353 18.94 2.73 12.33
N ASP A 354 19.03 3.97 12.73
CA ASP A 354 20.05 4.91 12.31
C ASP A 354 21.49 4.36 12.43
N GLY A 355 22.11 4.09 11.26
CA GLY A 355 23.52 3.71 11.15
C GLY A 355 23.93 2.36 11.75
N ARG A 356 22.99 1.52 12.19
CA ARG A 356 23.28 0.18 12.72
C ARG A 356 23.14 -0.88 11.62
N GLY A 357 24.22 -1.65 11.39
CA GLY A 357 24.22 -2.74 10.44
C GLY A 357 23.29 -3.90 10.84
N TYR A 358 22.89 -4.72 9.86
CA TYR A 358 21.96 -5.84 10.04
C TYR A 358 22.40 -6.82 11.14
N VAL A 359 23.69 -7.16 11.18
CA VAL A 359 24.23 -8.05 12.22
C VAL A 359 24.07 -7.45 13.61
N SER A 360 24.37 -6.17 13.77
CA SER A 360 24.26 -5.46 15.05
C SER A 360 22.82 -5.43 15.58
N VAL A 361 21.86 -5.11 14.70
CA VAL A 361 20.44 -5.09 15.07
C VAL A 361 19.91 -6.51 15.31
N GLY A 362 20.32 -7.48 14.50
CA GLY A 362 19.97 -8.89 14.69
C GLY A 362 20.43 -9.42 16.08
N ARG A 363 21.65 -9.10 16.48
CA ARG A 363 22.17 -9.43 17.82
C ARG A 363 21.42 -8.72 18.95
N LEU A 364 21.07 -7.45 18.76
CA LEU A 364 20.30 -6.67 19.74
C LEU A 364 18.94 -7.33 20.04
N TYR A 365 18.30 -7.91 19.03
CA TYR A 365 16.99 -8.53 19.19
C TYR A 365 17.04 -10.04 19.39
N LEU A 366 18.23 -10.64 19.48
CA LEU A 366 18.39 -12.07 19.67
C LEU A 366 17.90 -12.49 21.07
N ASN A 367 16.95 -13.41 21.09
CA ASN A 367 16.48 -14.13 22.27
C ASN A 367 16.38 -15.62 21.94
N GLU A 368 16.02 -16.47 22.89
CA GLU A 368 15.95 -17.93 22.68
C GLU A 368 15.06 -18.32 21.50
N ARG A 369 13.89 -17.72 21.36
CA ARG A 369 12.96 -18.01 20.26
C ARG A 369 13.53 -17.59 18.89
N ARG A 370 14.08 -16.38 18.79
CA ARG A 370 14.71 -15.88 17.56
C ARG A 370 16.00 -16.63 17.24
N ARG A 371 16.77 -17.05 18.26
CA ARG A 371 17.92 -17.91 18.09
C ARG A 371 17.52 -19.25 17.47
N ALA A 372 16.53 -19.94 18.05
CA ALA A 372 16.03 -21.20 17.51
C ALA A 372 15.51 -21.08 16.08
N ALA A 373 14.83 -19.98 15.74
CA ALA A 373 14.37 -19.71 14.39
C ALA A 373 15.54 -19.56 13.40
N LEU A 374 16.58 -18.79 13.78
CA LEU A 374 17.75 -18.56 12.94
C LEU A 374 18.61 -19.83 12.80
N GLU A 375 18.73 -20.65 13.84
CA GLU A 375 19.46 -21.92 13.81
C GLU A 375 18.88 -22.92 12.81
N ARG A 376 17.58 -22.86 12.51
CA ARG A 376 16.94 -23.68 11.45
C ARG A 376 17.49 -23.39 10.05
N LEU A 377 18.12 -22.23 9.87
CA LEU A 377 18.73 -21.81 8.60
C LEU A 377 20.21 -22.21 8.49
N LYS A 378 20.84 -22.69 9.57
CA LYS A 378 22.25 -23.03 9.57
C LYS A 378 22.55 -24.18 8.59
N GLY A 379 23.36 -23.92 7.57
CA GLY A 379 23.70 -24.88 6.52
C GLY A 379 22.54 -25.20 5.55
N TRP A 380 21.39 -24.55 5.70
CA TRP A 380 20.26 -24.74 4.82
C TRP A 380 20.39 -23.87 3.56
N THR A 381 20.06 -24.45 2.41
CA THR A 381 20.03 -23.76 1.11
C THR A 381 18.59 -23.44 0.75
N ILE A 382 18.34 -22.21 0.30
CA ILE A 382 17.01 -21.76 -0.06
C ILE A 382 16.51 -22.57 -1.27
N PRO A 383 15.31 -23.18 -1.26
CA PRO A 383 14.80 -23.92 -2.39
C PRO A 383 14.62 -23.05 -3.64
N LYS A 384 15.01 -23.58 -4.80
CA LYS A 384 14.74 -22.97 -6.08
C LYS A 384 13.24 -23.09 -6.42
N HIS A 385 12.71 -22.07 -7.09
CA HIS A 385 11.39 -22.19 -7.75
C HIS A 385 11.49 -23.19 -8.92
N SER A 386 10.41 -23.91 -9.20
CA SER A 386 10.40 -24.95 -10.24
C SER A 386 10.72 -24.43 -11.65
N LEU A 387 10.39 -23.16 -11.94
CA LEU A 387 10.51 -22.57 -13.28
C LEU A 387 11.32 -21.27 -13.31
N TYR A 388 11.22 -20.39 -12.31
CA TYR A 388 11.69 -19.02 -12.39
C TYR A 388 12.70 -18.72 -11.28
N ASN A 389 13.98 -18.77 -11.60
CA ASN A 389 15.04 -18.54 -10.63
C ASN A 389 15.94 -17.37 -11.04
N TRP A 390 16.64 -16.81 -10.08
CA TRP A 390 17.74 -15.91 -10.34
C TRP A 390 18.85 -16.62 -11.11
N PRO A 391 19.72 -15.88 -11.83
CA PRO A 391 20.96 -16.42 -12.37
C PRO A 391 21.80 -17.10 -11.28
N ASP A 392 22.54 -18.16 -11.61
CA ASP A 392 23.24 -18.99 -10.61
C ASP A 392 24.16 -18.17 -9.70
N TRP A 393 24.93 -17.24 -10.25
CA TRP A 393 25.79 -16.37 -9.44
C TRP A 393 25.00 -15.60 -8.35
N LYS A 394 23.81 -15.09 -8.68
CA LYS A 394 22.98 -14.32 -7.76
C LYS A 394 22.30 -15.20 -6.72
N TYR A 395 21.91 -16.40 -7.15
CA TYR A 395 21.36 -17.42 -6.25
C TYR A 395 22.42 -17.90 -5.24
N GLU A 396 23.66 -18.10 -5.67
CA GLU A 396 24.80 -18.40 -4.79
C GLU A 396 25.08 -17.27 -3.83
N ALA A 397 25.17 -16.03 -4.32
CA ALA A 397 25.36 -14.83 -3.51
C ALA A 397 24.31 -14.67 -2.43
N MET A 398 23.03 -14.90 -2.75
CA MET A 398 21.93 -14.88 -1.80
C MET A 398 22.12 -15.92 -0.67
N ASN A 399 22.50 -17.15 -1.01
CA ASN A 399 22.73 -18.17 -0.02
C ASN A 399 23.96 -17.87 0.86
N GLU A 400 25.03 -17.32 0.28
CA GLU A 400 26.20 -16.85 1.04
C GLU A 400 25.81 -15.71 2.01
N LEU A 401 25.02 -14.74 1.54
CA LEU A 401 24.51 -13.65 2.38
C LEU A 401 23.70 -14.21 3.56
N LEU A 402 22.78 -15.14 3.31
CA LEU A 402 21.97 -15.74 4.35
C LEU A 402 22.85 -16.48 5.38
N GLN A 403 23.80 -17.31 4.93
CA GLN A 403 24.69 -18.04 5.82
C GLN A 403 25.67 -17.11 6.56
N HIS A 404 26.06 -15.99 5.97
CA HIS A 404 26.81 -14.93 6.65
C HIS A 404 25.99 -14.35 7.82
N GLN A 405 24.74 -13.94 7.57
CA GLN A 405 23.85 -13.39 8.60
C GLN A 405 23.62 -14.40 9.74
N VAL A 406 23.33 -15.66 9.40
CA VAL A 406 23.14 -16.73 10.39
C VAL A 406 24.37 -16.86 11.29
N ARG A 407 25.57 -16.97 10.74
CA ARG A 407 26.82 -17.10 11.52
C ARG A 407 27.07 -15.91 12.41
N HIS A 408 26.94 -14.68 11.85
CA HIS A 408 27.34 -13.49 12.57
C HIS A 408 26.30 -12.98 13.56
N ILE A 409 25.02 -13.26 13.39
CA ILE A 409 24.00 -12.93 14.41
C ILE A 409 24.03 -13.93 15.56
N LEU A 410 24.33 -15.21 15.31
CA LEU A 410 24.35 -16.25 16.35
C LEU A 410 25.59 -16.19 17.25
N ASN A 411 26.72 -15.69 16.73
CA ASN A 411 27.99 -15.55 17.46
C ASN A 411 28.12 -14.16 18.10
#